data_bce50a9227a8d44dd27e2b75a3245fca
#
_entry.id   bce50a9227a8d44dd27e2b75a3245fca
#
_cell.length_a   1.000
_cell.length_b   1.000
_cell.length_c   1.000
_cell.angle_alpha   90.00
_cell.angle_beta   90.00
_cell.angle_gamma   90.00
#
_symmetry.space_group_name_H-M   'P 1'
#
loop_
_entity.id
_entity.type
_entity.pdbx_description
1 polymer ?
#
loop_
_entity_poly.entity_id
_entity_poly.type
_entity_poly.pdbx_seq_one_letter_code
_entity_poly.pdbx_strand_id
1 'polypeptide(L)'
;MAMHEFGERVFHVLPRQVDKTIAAALREWLPGVSWSRIKRLIEGRYVQISGNLCLDPARRLKLQDVVKLLAQPGQAPPTPRDVAIVYLDDHLVVVDKPAGMTTNRHREELDASTRRRQLQPTLDEVLPHIIARIEGKKRRYKGVPPPVRAVHRLDRETSGLIVFARTGEAEHGLMEQFRKHTTQR
;
A
#
# COMPACT_ATOMS: atom_id res chain seq x y z
N MET A 1 -21.80 17.55 12.21
CA MET A 1 -21.86 16.70 13.42
C MET A 1 -20.56 15.92 13.50
N ALA A 2 -19.77 16.20 14.53
CA ALA A 2 -18.34 15.84 14.57
C ALA A 2 -18.10 14.33 14.71
N MET A 3 -17.11 13.82 13.97
CA MET A 3 -16.65 12.42 14.01
C MET A 3 -15.88 12.07 15.30
N HIS A 4 -15.65 13.04 16.19
CA HIS A 4 -15.00 12.88 17.49
C HIS A 4 -15.78 12.06 18.54
N GLU A 5 -17.01 11.63 18.21
CA GLU A 5 -17.94 11.01 19.16
C GLU A 5 -17.57 9.57 19.59
N PHE A 6 -16.72 8.88 18.80
CA PHE A 6 -16.42 7.46 19.07
C PHE A 6 -15.16 7.25 19.92
N GLY A 7 -14.29 8.26 20.05
CA GLY A 7 -13.02 8.11 20.74
C GLY A 7 -12.11 7.04 20.08
N GLU A 8 -10.98 6.77 20.69
CA GLU A 8 -10.10 5.67 20.27
C GLU A 8 -10.65 4.35 20.84
N ARG A 9 -10.82 3.34 19.96
CA ARG A 9 -11.30 2.00 20.36
C ARG A 9 -10.49 0.93 19.64
N VAL A 10 -10.28 -0.18 20.33
CA VAL A 10 -9.57 -1.35 19.79
C VAL A 10 -10.50 -2.55 19.85
N PHE A 11 -10.60 -3.30 18.76
CA PHE A 11 -11.39 -4.51 18.63
C PHE A 11 -10.50 -5.65 18.15
N HIS A 12 -10.57 -6.79 18.81
CA HIS A 12 -9.91 -8.03 18.39
C HIS A 12 -10.90 -8.87 17.58
N VAL A 13 -10.47 -9.34 16.42
CA VAL A 13 -11.30 -10.19 15.56
C VAL A 13 -11.41 -11.58 16.18
N LEU A 14 -12.62 -11.95 16.55
CA LEU A 14 -12.99 -13.27 17.08
C LEU A 14 -13.40 -14.20 15.92
N PRO A 15 -13.46 -15.54 16.12
CA PRO A 15 -13.84 -16.48 15.06
C PRO A 15 -15.14 -16.13 14.33
N ARG A 16 -16.12 -15.55 15.02
CA ARG A 16 -17.42 -15.13 14.46
C ARG A 16 -17.35 -13.94 13.50
N GLN A 17 -16.26 -13.16 13.51
CA GLN A 17 -16.02 -12.03 12.59
C GLN A 17 -15.10 -12.39 11.44
N VAL A 18 -14.47 -13.55 11.44
CA VAL A 18 -13.62 -14.01 10.33
C VAL A 18 -14.43 -14.01 9.04
N ASP A 19 -13.82 -13.57 7.94
CA ASP A 19 -14.41 -13.39 6.61
C ASP A 19 -15.53 -12.35 6.49
N LYS A 20 -16.01 -11.75 7.61
CA LYS A 20 -16.87 -10.58 7.51
C LYS A 20 -16.10 -9.38 6.94
N THR A 21 -16.81 -8.50 6.26
CA THR A 21 -16.23 -7.22 5.85
C THR A 21 -16.01 -6.34 7.07
N ILE A 22 -14.98 -5.47 7.02
CA ILE A 22 -14.73 -4.50 8.09
C ILE A 22 -15.97 -3.62 8.36
N ALA A 23 -16.71 -3.27 7.31
CA ALA A 23 -17.93 -2.50 7.46
C ALA A 23 -19.01 -3.28 8.25
N ALA A 24 -19.19 -4.57 8.01
CA ALA A 24 -20.11 -5.42 8.74
C ALA A 24 -19.68 -5.61 10.20
N ALA A 25 -18.39 -5.84 10.45
CA ALA A 25 -17.86 -5.98 11.80
C ALA A 25 -18.00 -4.69 12.62
N LEU A 26 -17.70 -3.54 12.04
CA LEU A 26 -17.88 -2.25 12.70
C LEU A 26 -19.35 -1.98 13.03
N ARG A 27 -20.30 -2.42 12.21
CA ARG A 27 -21.73 -2.34 12.51
C ARG A 27 -22.11 -3.15 13.75
N GLU A 28 -21.51 -4.32 13.94
CA GLU A 28 -21.71 -5.14 15.14
C GLU A 28 -21.11 -4.48 16.39
N TRP A 29 -19.92 -3.90 16.27
CA TRP A 29 -19.21 -3.30 17.40
C TRP A 29 -19.69 -1.89 17.76
N LEU A 30 -20.39 -1.23 16.82
CA LEU A 30 -20.93 0.12 17.00
C LEU A 30 -22.45 0.12 16.75
N PRO A 31 -23.25 -0.44 17.68
CA PRO A 31 -24.69 -0.50 17.52
C PRO A 31 -25.28 0.91 17.36
N GLY A 32 -26.30 1.02 16.51
CA GLY A 32 -26.96 2.31 16.22
C GLY A 32 -26.28 3.18 15.16
N VAL A 33 -25.04 2.85 14.73
CA VAL A 33 -24.34 3.60 13.67
C VAL A 33 -24.83 3.17 12.30
N SER A 34 -25.24 4.11 11.44
CA SER A 34 -25.73 3.82 10.09
C SER A 34 -24.62 3.30 9.15
N TRP A 35 -25.00 2.52 8.12
CA TRP A 35 -24.06 2.05 7.10
C TRP A 35 -23.27 3.18 6.43
N SER A 36 -23.94 4.28 6.11
CA SER A 36 -23.29 5.44 5.48
C SER A 36 -22.24 6.08 6.40
N ARG A 37 -22.48 6.07 7.71
CA ARG A 37 -21.52 6.58 8.70
C ARG A 37 -20.34 5.65 8.88
N ILE A 38 -20.57 4.33 8.95
CA ILE A 38 -19.49 3.31 8.97
C ILE A 38 -18.61 3.46 7.73
N LYS A 39 -19.20 3.58 6.54
CA LYS A 39 -18.46 3.77 5.30
C LYS A 39 -17.61 5.04 5.34
N ARG A 40 -18.16 6.16 5.81
CA ARG A 40 -17.42 7.41 5.98
C ARG A 40 -16.27 7.31 6.98
N LEU A 41 -16.41 6.54 8.07
CA LEU A 41 -15.32 6.29 9.01
C LEU A 41 -14.15 5.57 8.33
N ILE A 42 -14.44 4.54 7.54
CA ILE A 42 -13.41 3.76 6.85
C ILE A 42 -12.75 4.61 5.75
N GLU A 43 -13.52 5.18 4.84
CA GLU A 43 -13.03 6.01 3.73
C GLU A 43 -12.38 7.30 4.25
N GLY A 44 -12.80 7.81 5.39
CA GLY A 44 -12.28 8.98 6.08
C GLY A 44 -10.99 8.74 6.87
N ARG A 45 -10.40 7.54 6.78
CA ARG A 45 -9.11 7.20 7.42
C ARG A 45 -9.17 7.06 8.95
N TYR A 46 -10.31 6.74 9.52
CA TYR A 46 -10.46 6.52 10.96
C TYR A 46 -10.27 5.06 11.38
N VAL A 47 -10.01 4.14 10.45
CA VAL A 47 -9.91 2.71 10.71
C VAL A 47 -8.56 2.16 10.33
N GLN A 48 -7.91 1.45 11.26
CA GLN A 48 -6.72 0.64 11.00
C GLN A 48 -7.02 -0.83 11.25
N ILE A 49 -6.37 -1.71 10.49
CA ILE A 49 -6.37 -3.15 10.70
C ILE A 49 -4.92 -3.60 10.83
N SER A 50 -4.57 -4.17 11.98
CA SER A 50 -3.22 -4.64 12.29
C SER A 50 -2.15 -3.57 11.98
N GLY A 51 -2.40 -2.33 12.45
CA GLY A 51 -1.52 -1.16 12.26
C GLY A 51 -1.64 -0.47 10.90
N ASN A 52 -2.28 -1.10 9.91
CA ASN A 52 -2.40 -0.54 8.56
C ASN A 52 -3.73 0.19 8.36
N LEU A 53 -3.66 1.39 7.76
CA LEU A 53 -4.85 2.15 7.41
C LEU A 53 -5.75 1.35 6.47
N CYS A 54 -7.06 1.26 6.80
CA CYS A 54 -8.05 0.59 5.97
C CYS A 54 -8.96 1.62 5.30
N LEU A 55 -8.96 1.64 3.96
CA LEU A 55 -9.79 2.53 3.14
C LEU A 55 -10.89 1.78 2.38
N ASP A 56 -10.86 0.44 2.41
CA ASP A 56 -11.82 -0.40 1.70
C ASP A 56 -12.85 -0.99 2.66
N PRO A 57 -14.12 -0.55 2.63
CA PRO A 57 -15.20 -1.11 3.45
C PRO A 57 -15.44 -2.61 3.23
N ALA A 58 -15.06 -3.14 2.07
CA ALA A 58 -15.21 -4.55 1.70
C ALA A 58 -14.03 -5.44 2.16
N ARG A 59 -13.00 -4.87 2.81
CA ARG A 59 -11.87 -5.64 3.36
C ARG A 59 -12.38 -6.73 4.30
N ARG A 60 -12.09 -7.99 3.99
CA ARG A 60 -12.43 -9.13 4.85
C ARG A 60 -11.43 -9.25 6.00
N LEU A 61 -11.93 -9.53 7.17
CA LEU A 61 -11.15 -9.71 8.39
C LEU A 61 -10.61 -11.14 8.47
N LYS A 62 -9.39 -11.25 8.99
CA LYS A 62 -8.73 -12.52 9.30
C LYS A 62 -8.73 -12.74 10.81
N LEU A 63 -8.61 -14.00 11.24
CA LEU A 63 -8.37 -14.31 12.63
C LEU A 63 -7.09 -13.58 13.10
N GLN A 64 -7.11 -13.06 14.32
CA GLN A 64 -6.04 -12.25 14.93
C GLN A 64 -5.86 -10.82 14.35
N ASP A 65 -6.63 -10.39 13.36
CA ASP A 65 -6.65 -8.98 13.01
C ASP A 65 -7.05 -8.15 14.23
N VAL A 66 -6.34 -7.01 14.42
CA VAL A 66 -6.68 -6.02 15.43
C VAL A 66 -7.20 -4.79 14.71
N VAL A 67 -8.45 -4.42 14.96
CA VAL A 67 -9.08 -3.26 14.36
C VAL A 67 -9.03 -2.10 15.34
N LYS A 68 -8.42 -1.00 14.93
CA LYS A 68 -8.35 0.23 15.71
C LYS A 68 -9.21 1.31 15.06
N LEU A 69 -10.12 1.88 15.84
CA LEU A 69 -10.83 3.11 15.49
C LEU A 69 -10.04 4.28 16.05
N LEU A 70 -9.67 5.24 15.18
CA LEU A 70 -8.87 6.39 15.53
C LEU A 70 -9.75 7.56 15.96
N ALA A 71 -9.30 8.35 16.93
CA ALA A 71 -9.97 9.60 17.34
C ALA A 71 -9.86 10.69 16.25
N GLN A 72 -8.78 10.66 15.46
CA GLN A 72 -8.53 11.56 14.34
C GLN A 72 -8.20 10.75 13.08
N PRO A 73 -8.42 11.31 11.88
CA PRO A 73 -8.10 10.60 10.65
C PRO A 73 -6.59 10.35 10.56
N GLY A 74 -6.21 9.12 10.23
CA GLY A 74 -4.82 8.78 9.96
C GLY A 74 -4.25 9.60 8.80
N GLN A 75 -2.93 9.65 8.69
CA GLN A 75 -2.24 10.35 7.61
C GLN A 75 -2.72 9.81 6.25
N ALA A 76 -2.90 10.70 5.28
CA ALA A 76 -3.24 10.29 3.92
C ALA A 76 -2.13 9.38 3.36
N PRO A 77 -2.48 8.25 2.72
CA PRO A 77 -1.46 7.45 2.06
C PRO A 77 -0.79 8.26 0.96
N PRO A 78 0.52 8.07 0.74
CA PRO A 78 1.23 8.73 -0.34
C PRO A 78 0.65 8.34 -1.70
N THR A 79 0.73 9.26 -2.63
CA THR A 79 0.28 9.13 -4.02
C THR A 79 1.47 8.88 -4.95
N PRO A 80 1.25 8.49 -6.21
CA PRO A 80 2.33 8.40 -7.19
C PRO A 80 3.12 9.72 -7.41
N ARG A 81 2.55 10.87 -7.01
CA ARG A 81 3.24 12.18 -7.11
C ARG A 81 4.30 12.38 -6.04
N ASP A 82 4.19 11.65 -4.95
CA ASP A 82 5.11 11.73 -3.81
C ASP A 82 6.35 10.84 -4.01
N VAL A 83 6.40 10.07 -5.11
CA VAL A 83 7.52 9.20 -5.48
C VAL A 83 8.51 10.00 -6.32
N ALA A 84 9.71 10.24 -5.79
CA ALA A 84 10.79 10.90 -6.50
C ALA A 84 11.71 9.88 -7.18
N ILE A 85 11.94 10.04 -8.50
CA ILE A 85 12.95 9.27 -9.22
C ILE A 85 14.30 9.95 -9.01
N VAL A 86 15.24 9.22 -8.40
CA VAL A 86 16.62 9.69 -8.13
C VAL A 86 17.56 9.35 -9.27
N TYR A 87 17.39 8.16 -9.86
CA TYR A 87 18.15 7.71 -11.00
C TYR A 87 17.30 6.83 -11.92
N LEU A 88 17.51 6.92 -13.22
CA LEU A 88 16.77 6.14 -14.22
C LEU A 88 17.63 5.91 -15.44
N ASP A 89 17.85 4.64 -15.79
CA ASP A 89 18.44 4.19 -17.05
C ASP A 89 17.67 3.01 -17.66
N ASP A 90 18.23 2.33 -18.65
CA ASP A 90 17.60 1.21 -19.33
C ASP A 90 17.54 -0.07 -18.48
N HIS A 91 18.36 -0.17 -17.44
CA HIS A 91 18.57 -1.38 -16.66
C HIS A 91 17.94 -1.30 -15.26
N LEU A 92 17.95 -0.13 -14.64
CA LEU A 92 17.46 0.04 -13.28
C LEU A 92 16.80 1.42 -13.05
N VAL A 93 16.06 1.54 -11.96
CA VAL A 93 15.55 2.79 -11.44
C VAL A 93 15.78 2.85 -9.92
N VAL A 94 16.30 3.99 -9.45
CA VAL A 94 16.42 4.30 -8.02
C VAL A 94 15.39 5.35 -7.67
N VAL A 95 14.64 5.11 -6.62
CA VAL A 95 13.57 6.00 -6.17
C VAL A 95 13.72 6.32 -4.69
N ASP A 96 13.30 7.51 -4.30
CA ASP A 96 13.05 7.84 -2.90
C ASP A 96 11.61 7.45 -2.57
N LYS A 97 11.48 6.38 -1.79
CA LYS A 97 10.17 5.84 -1.40
C LYS A 97 9.61 6.68 -0.25
N PRO A 98 8.43 7.26 -0.38
CA PRO A 98 7.79 7.93 0.74
C PRO A 98 7.36 6.92 1.83
N ALA A 99 7.39 7.35 3.10
CA ALA A 99 6.78 6.60 4.18
C ALA A 99 5.27 6.41 3.94
N GLY A 100 4.72 5.29 4.38
CA GLY A 100 3.31 4.95 4.17
C GLY A 100 3.00 4.25 2.85
N MET A 101 3.95 4.13 1.91
CA MET A 101 3.81 3.38 0.66
C MET A 101 4.46 1.99 0.78
N THR A 102 3.72 0.96 0.40
CA THR A 102 4.23 -0.42 0.36
C THR A 102 5.13 -0.60 -0.87
N THR A 103 6.27 -1.28 -0.72
CA THR A 103 7.20 -1.54 -1.83
C THR A 103 6.56 -2.43 -2.89
N ASN A 104 6.05 -3.59 -2.50
CA ASN A 104 5.39 -4.57 -3.35
C ASN A 104 4.35 -5.35 -2.55
N ARG A 105 3.31 -5.89 -3.20
CA ARG A 105 2.27 -6.66 -2.51
C ARG A 105 2.82 -7.97 -1.97
N HIS A 106 2.37 -8.32 -0.78
CA HIS A 106 2.55 -9.68 -0.26
C HIS A 106 1.72 -10.67 -1.09
N ARG A 107 2.20 -11.94 -1.16
CA ARG A 107 1.47 -13.02 -1.85
C ARG A 107 0.02 -13.13 -1.42
N GLU A 108 -0.24 -12.97 -0.11
CA GLU A 108 -1.60 -13.00 0.44
C GLU A 108 -2.50 -11.83 0.02
N GLU A 109 -1.92 -10.78 -0.55
CA GLU A 109 -2.64 -9.59 -1.03
C GLU A 109 -2.78 -9.56 -2.56
N LEU A 110 -2.25 -10.56 -3.27
CA LEU A 110 -2.38 -10.65 -4.73
C LEU A 110 -3.85 -10.77 -5.15
N ASP A 111 -4.70 -11.36 -4.30
CA ASP A 111 -6.15 -11.48 -4.49
C ASP A 111 -6.94 -10.23 -4.04
N ALA A 112 -6.23 -9.15 -3.71
CA ALA A 112 -6.90 -7.92 -3.34
C ALA A 112 -7.77 -7.37 -4.48
N SER A 113 -8.99 -6.91 -4.14
CA SER A 113 -9.91 -6.34 -5.11
C SER A 113 -9.25 -5.17 -5.87
N THR A 114 -9.66 -4.96 -7.12
CA THR A 114 -9.19 -3.84 -7.96
C THR A 114 -9.36 -2.50 -7.22
N ARG A 115 -10.46 -2.32 -6.50
CA ARG A 115 -10.70 -1.13 -5.67
C ARG A 115 -9.63 -0.94 -4.59
N ARG A 116 -9.25 -2.02 -3.89
CA ARG A 116 -8.19 -1.95 -2.87
C ARG A 116 -6.84 -1.58 -3.48
N ARG A 117 -6.51 -2.14 -4.65
CA ARG A 117 -5.28 -1.80 -5.37
C ARG A 117 -5.24 -0.32 -5.76
N GLN A 118 -6.37 0.24 -6.23
CA GLN A 118 -6.46 1.66 -6.58
C GLN A 118 -6.35 2.59 -5.37
N LEU A 119 -6.94 2.21 -4.22
CA LEU A 119 -6.91 3.03 -3.01
C LEU A 119 -5.54 3.03 -2.31
N GLN A 120 -4.79 1.95 -2.45
CA GLN A 120 -3.47 1.77 -1.85
C GLN A 120 -2.52 1.08 -2.84
N PRO A 121 -2.09 1.77 -3.90
CA PRO A 121 -1.17 1.20 -4.87
C PRO A 121 0.20 0.98 -4.21
N THR A 122 0.92 -0.04 -4.67
CA THR A 122 2.28 -0.30 -4.26
C THR A 122 3.29 0.37 -5.20
N LEU A 123 4.51 0.55 -4.73
CA LEU A 123 5.54 1.25 -5.49
C LEU A 123 5.84 0.54 -6.83
N ASP A 124 5.94 -0.80 -6.83
CA ASP A 124 6.12 -1.60 -8.03
C ASP A 124 4.97 -1.49 -9.04
N GLU A 125 3.74 -1.21 -8.58
CA GLU A 125 2.58 -0.98 -9.47
C GLU A 125 2.59 0.43 -10.09
N VAL A 126 3.07 1.45 -9.39
CA VAL A 126 3.04 2.84 -9.89
C VAL A 126 4.27 3.21 -10.70
N LEU A 127 5.44 2.62 -10.42
CA LEU A 127 6.70 2.96 -11.08
C LEU A 127 6.68 2.81 -12.59
N PRO A 128 6.13 1.74 -13.19
CA PRO A 128 6.05 1.61 -14.65
C PRO A 128 5.37 2.81 -15.30
N HIS A 129 4.29 3.31 -14.70
CA HIS A 129 3.54 4.46 -15.22
C HIS A 129 4.29 5.79 -15.02
N ILE A 130 5.02 5.94 -13.90
CA ILE A 130 5.87 7.12 -13.65
C ILE A 130 7.00 7.17 -14.68
N ILE A 131 7.69 6.04 -14.90
CA ILE A 131 8.78 5.90 -15.87
C ILE A 131 8.28 6.21 -17.28
N ALA A 132 7.14 5.62 -17.69
CA ALA A 132 6.56 5.85 -19.01
C ALA A 132 6.23 7.33 -19.24
N ARG A 133 5.82 8.05 -18.21
CA ARG A 133 5.56 9.50 -18.28
C ARG A 133 6.85 10.31 -18.42
N ILE A 134 7.93 9.93 -17.73
CA ILE A 134 9.23 10.61 -17.79
C ILE A 134 9.90 10.36 -19.15
N GLU A 135 9.92 9.12 -19.60
CA GLU A 135 10.49 8.73 -20.89
C GLU A 135 9.65 9.28 -22.08
N GLY A 136 8.37 9.51 -21.87
CA GLY A 136 7.43 10.26 -22.70
C GLY A 136 7.51 9.87 -24.17
N LYS A 137 7.82 10.88 -25.03
CA LYS A 137 7.88 10.74 -26.49
C LYS A 137 9.07 9.91 -26.97
N LYS A 138 10.10 9.70 -26.14
CA LYS A 138 11.31 8.92 -26.52
C LYS A 138 11.00 7.42 -26.62
N ARG A 139 10.12 6.89 -25.78
CA ARG A 139 9.67 5.50 -25.82
C ARG A 139 8.13 5.47 -25.84
N ARG A 140 7.55 5.22 -27.02
CA ARG A 140 6.11 4.96 -27.13
C ARG A 140 5.85 3.52 -26.71
N TYR A 141 5.41 3.34 -25.47
CA TYR A 141 4.88 2.05 -25.04
C TYR A 141 3.52 1.82 -25.71
N LYS A 142 3.43 0.75 -26.53
CA LYS A 142 2.13 0.26 -27.02
C LYS A 142 1.52 -0.60 -25.90
N GLY A 143 0.59 -0.03 -25.12
CA GLY A 143 -0.09 -0.74 -24.04
C GLY A 143 0.52 -0.47 -22.64
N VAL A 144 0.49 -1.49 -21.75
CA VAL A 144 0.98 -1.40 -20.38
C VAL A 144 2.51 -1.30 -20.37
N PRO A 145 3.11 -0.32 -19.64
CA PRO A 145 4.56 -0.24 -19.53
C PRO A 145 5.16 -1.51 -18.91
N PRO A 146 6.41 -1.87 -19.27
CA PRO A 146 7.06 -3.04 -18.69
C PRO A 146 7.14 -2.96 -17.16
N PRO A 147 6.90 -4.08 -16.45
CA PRO A 147 6.99 -4.10 -14.99
C PRO A 147 8.43 -3.89 -14.53
N VAL A 148 8.57 -3.29 -13.36
CA VAL A 148 9.84 -3.25 -12.63
C VAL A 148 9.91 -4.36 -11.60
N ARG A 149 11.11 -4.79 -11.20
CA ARG A 149 11.34 -5.89 -10.27
C ARG A 149 12.06 -5.39 -9.04
N ALA A 150 11.45 -5.58 -7.88
CA ALA A 150 12.07 -5.24 -6.60
C ALA A 150 13.18 -6.25 -6.27
N VAL A 151 14.41 -5.77 -6.06
CA VAL A 151 15.57 -6.58 -5.66
C VAL A 151 15.79 -6.56 -4.16
N HIS A 152 15.23 -5.59 -3.48
CA HIS A 152 15.12 -5.49 -2.01
C HIS A 152 13.85 -4.75 -1.65
N ARG A 153 13.56 -4.61 -0.37
CA ARG A 153 12.37 -3.91 0.08
C ARG A 153 12.66 -3.02 1.28
N LEU A 154 11.87 -1.98 1.41
CA LEU A 154 11.70 -1.19 2.62
C LEU A 154 10.29 -1.45 3.16
N ASP A 155 10.15 -1.39 4.48
CA ASP A 155 8.86 -1.51 5.11
C ASP A 155 7.96 -0.33 4.74
N ARG A 156 6.66 -0.50 4.92
CA ARG A 156 5.68 0.51 4.51
C ARG A 156 5.97 1.87 5.14
N GLU A 157 6.23 1.90 6.44
CA GLU A 157 6.43 3.15 7.19
C GLU A 157 7.86 3.70 7.08
N THR A 158 8.78 2.94 6.44
CA THR A 158 10.15 3.37 6.18
C THR A 158 10.22 4.16 4.88
N SER A 159 10.79 5.35 4.90
CA SER A 159 11.18 6.12 3.72
C SER A 159 12.64 5.89 3.36
N GLY A 160 13.02 6.20 2.13
CA GLY A 160 14.41 6.14 1.68
C GLY A 160 14.61 5.51 0.31
N LEU A 161 15.88 5.40 -0.06
CA LEU A 161 16.26 4.93 -1.39
C LEU A 161 15.99 3.43 -1.55
N ILE A 162 15.38 3.10 -2.69
CA ILE A 162 15.14 1.72 -3.11
C ILE A 162 15.44 1.59 -4.60
N VAL A 163 16.08 0.48 -4.98
CA VAL A 163 16.39 0.17 -6.38
C VAL A 163 15.46 -0.92 -6.92
N PHE A 164 15.00 -0.72 -8.13
CA PHE A 164 14.26 -1.71 -8.92
C PHE A 164 15.01 -2.01 -10.21
N ALA A 165 15.02 -3.28 -10.59
CA ALA A 165 15.52 -3.70 -11.89
C ALA A 165 14.44 -3.50 -12.98
N ARG A 166 14.86 -3.09 -14.17
CA ARG A 166 14.02 -2.95 -15.37
C ARG A 166 14.21 -4.12 -16.33
N THR A 167 15.32 -4.87 -16.19
CA THR A 167 15.65 -6.05 -16.98
C THR A 167 15.94 -7.25 -16.08
N GLY A 168 15.80 -8.46 -16.61
CA GLY A 168 16.11 -9.69 -15.87
C GLY A 168 17.61 -9.80 -15.54
N GLU A 169 18.49 -9.30 -16.42
CA GLU A 169 19.94 -9.28 -16.19
C GLU A 169 20.29 -8.36 -15.00
N ALA A 170 19.74 -7.15 -14.98
CA ALA A 170 19.93 -6.21 -13.86
C ALA A 170 19.35 -6.77 -12.55
N GLU A 171 18.20 -7.44 -12.59
CA GLU A 171 17.62 -8.11 -11.42
C GLU A 171 18.59 -9.13 -10.83
N HIS A 172 19.12 -10.03 -11.66
CA HIS A 172 20.06 -11.07 -11.23
C HIS A 172 21.33 -10.46 -10.64
N GLY A 173 21.95 -9.49 -11.34
CA GLY A 173 23.18 -8.82 -10.89
C GLY A 173 23.00 -8.06 -9.57
N LEU A 174 21.89 -7.31 -9.43
CA LEU A 174 21.60 -6.58 -8.20
C LEU A 174 21.30 -7.53 -7.03
N MET A 175 20.50 -8.58 -7.24
CA MET A 175 20.22 -9.57 -6.19
C MET A 175 21.49 -10.26 -5.70
N GLU A 176 22.44 -10.55 -6.60
CA GLU A 176 23.74 -11.11 -6.23
C GLU A 176 24.57 -10.15 -5.38
N GLN A 177 24.62 -8.85 -5.75
CA GLN A 177 25.30 -7.81 -4.97
C GLN A 177 24.68 -7.65 -3.58
N PHE A 178 23.36 -7.64 -3.48
CA PHE A 178 22.67 -7.58 -2.16
C PHE A 178 22.96 -8.83 -1.31
N ARG A 179 22.97 -10.02 -1.91
CA ARG A 179 23.28 -11.28 -1.22
C ARG A 179 24.73 -11.31 -0.70
N LYS A 180 25.68 -10.78 -1.47
CA LYS A 180 27.11 -10.73 -1.11
C LYS A 180 27.46 -9.52 -0.23
N HIS A 181 26.49 -8.65 0.10
CA HIS A 181 26.73 -7.42 0.85
C HIS A 181 27.81 -6.51 0.25
N THR A 182 27.95 -6.52 -1.08
CA THR A 182 28.91 -5.68 -1.80
C THR A 182 28.36 -4.30 -2.15
N THR A 183 27.07 -4.07 -1.94
CA THR A 183 26.45 -2.74 -2.08
C THR A 183 26.91 -1.83 -0.96
N GLN A 184 27.52 -0.68 -1.30
CA GLN A 184 27.77 0.38 -0.33
C GLN A 184 26.45 1.11 -0.04
N ARG A 185 26.06 1.23 1.23
CA ARG A 185 24.84 1.88 1.70
C ARG A 185 25.17 3.20 2.39
#